data_85b2a92616b9484e6a388956831c6846
#
_entry.id   85b2a92616b9484e6a388956831c6846
#
_cell.length_a   1.000
_cell.length_b   1.000
_cell.length_c   1.000
_cell.angle_alpha   90.00
_cell.angle_beta   90.00
_cell.angle_gamma   90.00
#
_symmetry.space_group_name_H-M   'P 1'
#
loop_
_entity.id
_entity.type
_entity.pdbx_description
1 polymer ?
#
loop_
_entity_poly.entity_id
_entity_poly.type
_entity_poly.pdbx_seq_one_letter_code
_entity_poly.pdbx_strand_id
1 'polypeptide(L)'
;MVNSAMTHRITQDGLSELEQEIARASFGPEAVVEEESPEELAARTIAELANMAGNPHIDAWRDKLDALKARTAIAKPLRPCGRLTRAAGLVLEAVGLKMGVGSECMIELPPGSAIPTAEAEVVGFAGDRLFLMPTTEMAGLLPGARVYPLESAPINDPMAGAKRLPVGWEMLGRVVDASGRPLDGLGPLGAKVDAPLSSPVINPLNREPIHKVLDVGVRAINSLLTVGRGQRMGLFAGSGVGKSVLLGTMARYTSAEVIVIGLIGERGREVKEFIEQILGEDGLARSVVVAAPADVSPVLRMQGATYATSLAEYFRDQGKHVLLLMDSLTRYAMAQREIALAIGEPPATKGYPPSVFAKLPALVERTGNGPEGGGSITAFYTVLTEGDDQQDPIADSARAILDGHIVLNRSLAEAGHYPAIDIEQSISRAMTALIDDKHLEHVRLFKQMLSRYQRNRDLINVGAYSSGRDALLDRAIALYPRMESFLQQGFREQANFEPSLDLLHQLFN
;
A
#
# COMPACT_ATOMS: atom_id res chain seq x y z
N MET A 1 46.79 -9.67 -14.19
CA MET A 1 47.76 -10.50 -13.45
C MET A 1 47.61 -10.21 -11.97
N VAL A 2 47.31 -11.27 -11.22
CA VAL A 2 47.44 -11.44 -9.76
C VAL A 2 46.65 -10.48 -8.87
N ASN A 3 45.53 -10.87 -8.32
CA ASN A 3 45.35 -11.62 -7.09
C ASN A 3 43.91 -12.12 -6.94
N SER A 4 43.72 -13.41 -7.16
CA SER A 4 42.61 -14.17 -6.65
C SER A 4 43.11 -14.88 -5.41
N ALA A 5 42.70 -14.46 -4.24
CA ALA A 5 43.03 -15.13 -2.98
C ALA A 5 41.76 -15.65 -2.32
N MET A 6 41.57 -16.96 -2.46
CA MET A 6 41.11 -17.93 -1.46
C MET A 6 40.20 -17.44 -0.34
N THR A 7 38.91 -17.61 -0.54
CA THR A 7 37.97 -17.93 0.53
C THR A 7 37.84 -19.46 0.61
N HIS A 8 38.66 -20.11 1.46
CA HIS A 8 38.44 -21.50 1.84
C HIS A 8 37.21 -21.56 2.76
N ARG A 9 36.13 -22.22 2.28
CA ARG A 9 35.11 -22.78 3.15
C ARG A 9 35.76 -23.87 3.99
N ILE A 10 35.88 -23.66 5.28
CA ILE A 10 36.19 -24.72 6.24
C ILE A 10 34.93 -25.58 6.31
N THR A 11 34.98 -26.77 5.74
CA THR A 11 33.93 -27.80 5.91
C THR A 11 34.07 -28.42 7.29
N GLN A 12 33.01 -28.98 7.86
CA GLN A 12 33.01 -29.65 9.16
C GLN A 12 34.05 -30.75 9.27
N ASP A 13 34.39 -31.40 8.14
CA ASP A 13 35.45 -32.42 8.06
C ASP A 13 36.86 -31.84 8.29
N GLY A 14 37.14 -30.61 7.86
CA GLY A 14 38.40 -29.94 8.06
C GLY A 14 38.70 -29.53 9.51
N LEU A 15 37.62 -29.28 10.31
CA LEU A 15 37.75 -29.03 11.75
C LEU A 15 38.11 -30.31 12.50
N SER A 16 37.54 -31.45 12.13
CA SER A 16 37.82 -32.75 12.71
C SER A 16 39.29 -33.20 12.46
N GLU A 17 39.82 -32.94 11.28
CA GLU A 17 41.25 -33.24 10.97
C GLU A 17 42.23 -32.33 11.75
N LEU A 18 41.89 -31.06 11.87
CA LEU A 18 42.69 -30.09 12.64
C LEU A 18 42.71 -30.40 14.14
N GLU A 19 41.59 -30.79 14.69
CA GLU A 19 41.44 -31.22 16.09
C GLU A 19 42.23 -32.52 16.36
N GLN A 20 42.22 -33.47 15.42
CA GLN A 20 43.05 -34.69 15.51
C GLN A 20 44.55 -34.40 15.36
N GLU A 21 44.92 -33.45 14.54
CA GLU A 21 46.34 -33.06 14.36
C GLU A 21 46.86 -32.30 15.59
N ILE A 22 46.07 -31.43 16.21
CA ILE A 22 46.38 -30.75 17.47
C ILE A 22 46.46 -31.75 18.63
N ALA A 23 45.58 -32.74 18.69
CA ALA A 23 45.61 -33.79 19.69
C ALA A 23 46.86 -34.69 19.54
N ARG A 24 47.29 -35.03 18.31
CA ARG A 24 48.52 -35.78 18.03
C ARG A 24 49.79 -35.02 18.35
N ALA A 25 49.81 -33.70 18.21
CA ALA A 25 50.95 -32.86 18.51
C ALA A 25 51.15 -32.59 20.01
N SER A 26 50.09 -32.74 20.83
CA SER A 26 50.11 -32.40 22.25
C SER A 26 50.34 -33.57 23.19
N PHE A 27 50.15 -34.82 22.75
CA PHE A 27 50.34 -36.02 23.57
C PHE A 27 51.21 -37.04 22.85
N GLY A 28 52.25 -37.54 23.55
CA GLY A 28 53.09 -38.63 23.11
C GLY A 28 52.30 -39.93 22.90
N PRO A 29 52.88 -40.99 22.25
CA PRO A 29 52.15 -42.08 21.62
C PRO A 29 51.42 -43.09 22.50
N GLU A 30 51.18 -42.78 23.78
CA GLU A 30 50.50 -43.72 24.72
C GLU A 30 49.60 -42.99 25.73
N ALA A 31 48.59 -42.24 25.27
CA ALA A 31 47.49 -41.82 26.14
C ALA A 31 46.20 -42.44 25.64
N VAL A 32 45.70 -43.41 26.35
CA VAL A 32 44.31 -43.90 26.21
C VAL A 32 43.41 -42.76 26.64
N VAL A 33 42.74 -42.15 25.70
CA VAL A 33 41.69 -41.14 26.01
C VAL A 33 40.45 -41.93 26.44
N GLU A 34 40.24 -42.02 27.74
CA GLU A 34 38.91 -42.37 28.27
C GLU A 34 37.90 -41.31 27.80
N GLU A 35 36.84 -41.71 27.11
CA GLU A 35 35.78 -40.81 26.74
C GLU A 35 35.08 -40.32 28.03
N GLU A 36 35.36 -39.06 28.43
CA GLU A 36 34.68 -38.38 29.53
C GLU A 36 33.18 -38.31 29.22
N SER A 37 32.35 -38.62 30.16
CA SER A 37 30.90 -38.46 30.04
C SER A 37 30.55 -36.97 29.87
N PRO A 38 29.38 -36.63 29.23
CA PRO A 38 28.94 -35.24 29.11
C PRO A 38 28.85 -34.51 30.46
N GLU A 39 28.53 -35.24 31.54
CA GLU A 39 28.46 -34.70 32.88
C GLU A 39 29.86 -34.41 33.50
N GLU A 40 30.85 -35.25 33.23
CA GLU A 40 32.25 -35.03 33.66
C GLU A 40 32.90 -33.86 32.86
N LEU A 41 32.62 -33.76 31.58
CA LEU A 41 33.06 -32.63 30.76
C LEU A 41 32.43 -31.29 31.21
N ALA A 42 31.13 -31.29 31.55
CA ALA A 42 30.47 -30.12 32.10
C ALA A 42 31.01 -29.75 33.48
N ALA A 43 31.24 -30.73 34.35
CA ALA A 43 31.82 -30.50 35.71
C ALA A 43 33.27 -29.97 35.63
N ARG A 44 34.08 -30.49 34.70
CA ARG A 44 35.43 -29.99 34.46
C ARG A 44 35.43 -28.56 33.90
N THR A 45 34.54 -28.27 32.93
CA THR A 45 34.39 -26.93 32.39
C THR A 45 33.93 -25.93 33.47
N ILE A 46 33.01 -26.31 34.34
CA ILE A 46 32.55 -25.48 35.48
C ILE A 46 33.71 -25.27 36.46
N ALA A 47 34.49 -26.30 36.77
CA ALA A 47 35.66 -26.20 37.67
C ALA A 47 36.78 -25.34 37.06
N GLU A 48 37.02 -25.43 35.76
CA GLU A 48 37.95 -24.56 35.04
C GLU A 48 37.49 -23.10 35.00
N LEU A 49 36.18 -22.88 34.79
CA LEU A 49 35.57 -21.55 34.87
C LEU A 49 35.64 -20.98 36.30
N ALA A 50 35.43 -21.82 37.34
CA ALA A 50 35.59 -21.43 38.74
C ALA A 50 37.01 -21.11 39.13
N ASN A 51 38.01 -21.86 38.60
CA ASN A 51 39.46 -21.58 38.75
C ASN A 51 39.89 -20.32 37.98
N MET A 52 39.21 -19.96 36.94
CA MET A 52 39.41 -18.70 36.23
C MET A 52 38.86 -17.50 37.01
N ALA A 53 37.86 -17.69 37.85
CA ALA A 53 37.36 -16.67 38.76
C ALA A 53 38.38 -16.45 39.90
N GLY A 54 39.04 -15.27 39.89
CA GLY A 54 40.04 -14.89 40.86
C GLY A 54 41.48 -14.99 40.32
N ASN A 55 41.67 -15.29 39.05
CA ASN A 55 42.98 -15.17 38.42
C ASN A 55 43.28 -13.69 38.14
N PRO A 56 44.33 -13.10 38.79
CA PRO A 56 44.63 -11.67 38.64
C PRO A 56 44.87 -11.21 37.19
N HIS A 57 45.29 -12.12 36.33
CA HIS A 57 45.47 -11.83 34.90
C HIS A 57 44.10 -11.70 34.18
N ILE A 58 43.16 -12.55 34.50
CA ILE A 58 41.84 -12.54 33.90
C ILE A 58 41.02 -11.34 34.40
N ASP A 59 41.13 -11.03 35.70
CA ASP A 59 40.49 -9.85 36.26
C ASP A 59 41.08 -8.56 35.67
N ALA A 60 42.36 -8.47 35.47
CA ALA A 60 43.00 -7.33 34.77
C ALA A 60 42.57 -7.19 33.29
N TRP A 61 42.35 -8.31 32.60
CA TRP A 61 41.80 -8.28 31.24
C TRP A 61 40.31 -7.88 31.23
N ARG A 62 39.51 -8.34 32.21
CA ARG A 62 38.13 -7.96 32.37
C ARG A 62 38.00 -6.46 32.62
N ASP A 63 38.82 -5.93 33.55
CA ASP A 63 38.85 -4.48 33.84
C ASP A 63 39.24 -3.66 32.59
N LYS A 64 40.20 -4.15 31.80
CA LYS A 64 40.58 -3.51 30.54
C LYS A 64 39.46 -3.55 29.51
N LEU A 65 38.73 -4.68 29.37
CA LEU A 65 37.59 -4.82 28.46
C LEU A 65 36.41 -3.93 28.89
N ASP A 66 36.15 -3.85 30.18
CA ASP A 66 35.11 -2.98 30.71
C ASP A 66 35.48 -1.48 30.56
N ALA A 67 36.75 -1.13 30.76
CA ALA A 67 37.22 0.21 30.47
C ALA A 67 37.18 0.54 28.96
N LEU A 68 37.47 -0.39 28.06
CA LEU A 68 37.29 -0.23 26.62
C LEU A 68 35.83 -0.12 26.22
N LYS A 69 34.94 -0.94 26.84
CA LYS A 69 33.51 -0.89 26.64
C LYS A 69 32.93 0.47 27.07
N ALA A 70 33.37 0.97 28.24
CA ALA A 70 32.99 2.31 28.71
C ALA A 70 33.48 3.42 27.77
N ARG A 71 34.71 3.30 27.25
CA ARG A 71 35.26 4.24 26.27
C ARG A 71 34.54 4.20 24.93
N THR A 72 34.17 3.01 24.42
CA THR A 72 33.39 2.87 23.17
C THR A 72 31.94 3.37 23.34
N ALA A 73 31.35 3.23 24.52
CA ALA A 73 30.02 3.77 24.81
C ALA A 73 29.98 5.31 24.80
N ILE A 74 31.12 5.96 25.16
CA ILE A 74 31.26 7.43 25.15
C ILE A 74 31.76 7.94 23.79
N ALA A 75 32.41 7.09 22.99
CA ALA A 75 32.95 7.46 21.69
C ALA A 75 31.81 7.82 20.73
N LYS A 76 31.80 9.06 20.26
CA LYS A 76 30.88 9.46 19.18
C LYS A 76 31.37 8.80 17.88
N PRO A 77 30.61 7.87 17.29
CA PRO A 77 31.01 7.25 16.03
C PRO A 77 31.13 8.32 14.93
N LEU A 78 32.13 8.17 14.06
CA LEU A 78 32.22 9.00 12.86
C LEU A 78 31.01 8.70 11.99
N ARG A 79 30.15 9.68 11.78
CA ARG A 79 29.00 9.56 10.88
C ARG A 79 29.37 10.12 9.51
N PRO A 80 29.12 9.38 8.40
CA PRO A 80 29.27 9.96 7.09
C PRO A 80 28.36 11.19 6.97
N CYS A 81 28.90 12.25 6.39
CA CYS A 81 28.21 13.53 6.31
C CYS A 81 28.40 14.10 4.90
N GLY A 82 27.31 14.43 4.26
CA GLY A 82 27.29 15.20 3.02
C GLY A 82 27.04 16.68 3.29
N ARG A 83 27.06 17.44 2.21
CA ARG A 83 26.73 18.86 2.23
C ARG A 83 25.70 19.20 1.17
N LEU A 84 24.73 20.03 1.56
CA LEU A 84 23.76 20.58 0.65
C LEU A 84 24.40 21.63 -0.26
N THR A 85 24.28 21.47 -1.56
CA THR A 85 24.87 22.36 -2.56
C THR A 85 23.85 23.24 -3.26
N ARG A 86 22.57 22.77 -3.36
CA ARG A 86 21.51 23.49 -4.03
C ARG A 86 20.17 23.13 -3.42
N ALA A 87 19.27 24.13 -3.38
CA ALA A 87 17.86 23.97 -3.09
C ALA A 87 17.07 24.66 -4.21
N ALA A 88 16.25 23.94 -4.96
CA ALA A 88 15.46 24.49 -6.05
C ALA A 88 14.09 23.80 -6.11
N GLY A 89 13.04 24.56 -5.86
CA GLY A 89 11.67 24.03 -5.82
C GLY A 89 11.52 22.93 -4.79
N LEU A 90 11.14 21.72 -5.23
CA LEU A 90 10.90 20.57 -4.37
C LEU A 90 12.14 19.71 -4.12
N VAL A 91 13.27 19.98 -4.80
CA VAL A 91 14.45 19.11 -4.77
C VAL A 91 15.64 19.86 -4.18
N LEU A 92 16.39 19.15 -3.34
CA LEU A 92 17.66 19.54 -2.81
C LEU A 92 18.76 18.71 -3.44
N GLU A 93 19.93 19.30 -3.71
CA GLU A 93 21.11 18.57 -4.16
C GLU A 93 22.13 18.50 -3.02
N ALA A 94 22.62 17.30 -2.75
CA ALA A 94 23.68 17.06 -1.77
C ALA A 94 24.84 16.29 -2.40
N VAL A 95 26.06 16.53 -1.90
CA VAL A 95 27.29 15.83 -2.30
C VAL A 95 28.03 15.28 -1.10
N GLY A 96 28.94 14.34 -1.34
CA GLY A 96 29.79 13.76 -0.28
C GLY A 96 29.15 12.58 0.46
N LEU A 97 27.97 12.10 0.01
CA LEU A 97 27.30 10.89 0.52
C LEU A 97 27.05 9.91 -0.62
N LYS A 98 27.04 8.63 -0.29
CA LYS A 98 26.57 7.55 -1.18
C LYS A 98 25.38 6.88 -0.53
N MET A 99 24.19 7.09 -1.09
CA MET A 99 22.93 6.55 -0.59
C MET A 99 22.10 6.03 -1.76
N GLY A 100 21.34 4.96 -1.54
CA GLY A 100 20.41 4.44 -2.52
C GLY A 100 19.14 5.30 -2.66
N VAL A 101 18.45 5.18 -3.78
CA VAL A 101 17.12 5.77 -3.96
C VAL A 101 16.13 5.14 -2.96
N GLY A 102 15.32 5.97 -2.31
CA GLY A 102 14.42 5.57 -1.23
C GLY A 102 15.04 5.58 0.17
N SER A 103 16.36 5.87 0.29
CA SER A 103 16.99 6.03 1.60
C SER A 103 16.60 7.34 2.25
N GLU A 104 16.43 7.34 3.58
CA GLU A 104 16.13 8.53 4.37
C GLU A 104 17.39 9.22 4.89
N CYS A 105 17.36 10.53 4.96
CA CYS A 105 18.42 11.33 5.50
C CYS A 105 17.89 12.48 6.37
N MET A 106 18.73 12.95 7.28
CA MET A 106 18.48 14.13 8.10
C MET A 106 19.35 15.29 7.62
N ILE A 107 18.77 16.46 7.54
CA ILE A 107 19.42 17.72 7.16
C ILE A 107 19.48 18.60 8.41
N GLU A 108 20.65 19.04 8.79
CA GLU A 108 20.87 19.91 9.94
C GLU A 108 20.34 21.31 9.65
N LEU A 109 19.48 21.82 10.52
CA LEU A 109 18.96 23.18 10.45
C LEU A 109 19.76 24.11 11.37
N PRO A 110 19.75 25.43 11.13
CA PRO A 110 20.49 26.41 11.94
C PRO A 110 20.08 26.36 13.40
N PRO A 111 21.00 26.72 14.33
CA PRO A 111 20.66 26.92 15.72
C PRO A 111 19.56 28.01 15.88
N GLY A 112 18.50 27.66 16.62
CA GLY A 112 17.33 28.54 16.82
C GLY A 112 16.15 28.22 15.88
N SER A 113 16.26 27.25 14.96
CA SER A 113 15.13 26.70 14.22
C SER A 113 14.16 25.99 15.16
N ALA A 114 12.87 25.98 14.81
CA ALA A 114 11.83 25.29 15.60
C ALA A 114 12.11 23.79 15.77
N ILE A 115 12.73 23.17 14.77
CA ILE A 115 13.22 21.80 14.80
C ILE A 115 14.73 21.78 14.46
N PRO A 116 15.54 20.92 15.10
CA PRO A 116 16.99 20.90 14.87
C PRO A 116 17.39 20.27 13.54
N THR A 117 16.55 19.40 12.99
CA THR A 117 16.79 18.65 11.75
C THR A 117 15.54 18.55 10.92
N ALA A 118 15.68 18.56 9.59
CA ALA A 118 14.63 18.23 8.64
C ALA A 118 14.89 16.84 8.05
N GLU A 119 13.83 16.10 7.78
CA GLU A 119 13.89 14.78 7.14
C GLU A 119 13.73 14.93 5.62
N ALA A 120 14.45 14.10 4.86
CA ALA A 120 14.33 14.03 3.41
C ALA A 120 14.59 12.60 2.90
N GLU A 121 14.07 12.28 1.73
CA GLU A 121 14.27 11.02 1.04
C GLU A 121 15.10 11.23 -0.23
N VAL A 122 15.99 10.28 -0.54
CA VAL A 122 16.75 10.26 -1.80
C VAL A 122 15.82 9.82 -2.93
N VAL A 123 15.51 10.74 -3.85
CA VAL A 123 14.62 10.48 -4.99
C VAL A 123 15.37 10.17 -6.29
N GLY A 124 16.69 10.37 -6.30
CA GLY A 124 17.56 10.08 -7.45
C GLY A 124 18.98 10.56 -7.23
N PHE A 125 19.84 10.33 -8.22
CA PHE A 125 21.22 10.81 -8.23
C PHE A 125 21.72 11.07 -9.65
N ALA A 126 22.74 11.95 -9.77
CA ALA A 126 23.47 12.17 -11.01
C ALA A 126 24.96 12.37 -10.69
N GLY A 127 25.78 11.41 -11.11
CA GLY A 127 27.20 11.38 -10.74
C GLY A 127 27.36 11.23 -9.22
N ASP A 128 27.99 12.23 -8.60
CA ASP A 128 28.24 12.31 -7.15
C ASP A 128 27.15 13.11 -6.39
N ARG A 129 26.14 13.62 -7.09
CA ARG A 129 25.05 14.41 -6.53
C ARG A 129 23.85 13.54 -6.23
N LEU A 130 23.34 13.63 -5.01
CA LEU A 130 22.07 13.08 -4.59
C LEU A 130 20.97 14.12 -4.75
N PHE A 131 19.83 13.71 -5.26
CA PHE A 131 18.60 14.48 -5.26
C PHE A 131 17.74 14.05 -4.06
N LEU A 132 17.49 14.99 -3.17
CA LEU A 132 16.74 14.78 -1.93
C LEU A 132 15.41 15.53 -2.04
N MET A 133 14.34 14.91 -1.59
CA MET A 133 13.04 15.55 -1.46
C MET A 133 12.61 15.57 0.01
N PRO A 134 12.31 16.75 0.55
CA PRO A 134 11.95 16.88 1.96
C PRO A 134 10.64 16.18 2.28
N THR A 135 10.59 15.58 3.47
CA THR A 135 9.37 15.00 4.05
C THR A 135 8.84 15.82 5.23
N THR A 136 9.66 16.75 5.74
CA THR A 136 9.30 17.70 6.79
C THR A 136 9.55 19.15 6.33
N GLU A 137 9.07 20.12 7.11
CA GLU A 137 9.29 21.55 6.84
C GLU A 137 10.77 21.92 6.92
N MET A 138 11.21 22.79 6.02
CA MET A 138 12.61 23.20 5.89
C MET A 138 12.82 24.72 6.08
N ALA A 139 11.94 25.39 6.81
CA ALA A 139 12.09 26.81 7.06
C ALA A 139 13.45 27.10 7.73
N GLY A 140 14.21 28.05 7.16
CA GLY A 140 15.53 28.41 7.66
C GLY A 140 16.71 27.59 7.12
N LEU A 141 16.52 26.67 6.17
CA LEU A 141 17.60 25.90 5.55
C LEU A 141 18.70 26.81 4.97
N LEU A 142 19.95 26.52 5.30
CA LEU A 142 21.11 27.27 4.81
C LEU A 142 21.91 26.50 3.76
N PRO A 143 22.57 27.22 2.81
CA PRO A 143 23.55 26.59 1.92
C PRO A 143 24.68 25.94 2.71
N GLY A 144 25.12 24.75 2.29
CA GLY A 144 26.17 23.99 2.97
C GLY A 144 25.71 23.24 4.22
N ALA A 145 24.41 23.20 4.52
CA ALA A 145 23.85 22.40 5.60
C ALA A 145 24.32 20.95 5.52
N ARG A 146 24.58 20.35 6.67
CA ARG A 146 25.05 18.96 6.74
C ARG A 146 23.90 17.99 6.53
N VAL A 147 24.17 16.93 5.77
CA VAL A 147 23.24 15.85 5.47
C VAL A 147 23.78 14.56 6.04
N TYR A 148 23.00 13.88 6.85
CA TYR A 148 23.38 12.60 7.48
C TYR A 148 22.40 11.50 7.03
N PRO A 149 22.87 10.28 6.73
CA PRO A 149 21.96 9.17 6.55
C PRO A 149 21.22 8.90 7.86
N LEU A 150 19.93 8.61 7.76
CA LEU A 150 19.20 8.03 8.89
C LEU A 150 19.69 6.59 9.04
N GLU A 151 20.05 6.16 10.27
CA GLU A 151 20.72 4.88 10.49
C GLU A 151 19.92 3.72 9.90
N SER A 152 20.55 3.03 8.95
CA SER A 152 19.98 1.86 8.29
C SER A 152 20.18 0.61 9.14
N ALA A 153 19.28 -0.35 8.98
CA ALA A 153 19.36 -1.69 9.54
C ALA A 153 20.71 -2.41 9.30
N PRO A 154 21.02 -3.48 10.04
CA PRO A 154 22.31 -4.17 9.99
C PRO A 154 22.73 -4.57 8.58
N ILE A 155 24.01 -4.45 8.26
CA ILE A 155 24.64 -4.66 6.94
C ILE A 155 24.38 -6.06 6.32
N ASN A 156 23.86 -7.01 7.08
CA ASN A 156 23.64 -8.40 6.65
C ASN A 156 22.19 -8.72 6.24
N ASP A 157 21.28 -7.75 6.26
CA ASP A 157 19.90 -7.95 5.78
C ASP A 157 19.83 -7.51 4.30
N PRO A 158 19.48 -8.39 3.34
CA PRO A 158 19.27 -8.02 1.94
C PRO A 158 18.22 -6.92 1.73
N MET A 159 17.34 -6.71 2.73
CA MET A 159 16.32 -5.67 2.78
C MET A 159 16.74 -4.48 3.67
N ALA A 160 17.99 -4.42 4.10
CA ALA A 160 18.57 -3.42 5.02
C ALA A 160 18.52 -1.97 4.53
N GLY A 161 17.96 -1.67 3.39
CA GLY A 161 17.74 -0.31 2.89
C GLY A 161 16.27 0.00 2.63
N ALA A 162 15.37 -0.98 2.80
CA ALA A 162 13.95 -0.76 2.58
C ALA A 162 13.31 -0.09 3.81
N LYS A 163 12.64 1.03 3.59
CA LYS A 163 11.84 1.69 4.62
C LYS A 163 10.80 0.71 5.16
N ARG A 164 10.72 0.61 6.47
CA ARG A 164 9.78 -0.27 7.18
C ARG A 164 8.83 0.60 8.00
N LEU A 165 7.55 0.25 8.01
CA LEU A 165 6.53 0.96 8.75
C LEU A 165 5.68 -0.02 9.59
N PRO A 166 5.09 0.45 10.70
CA PRO A 166 4.35 -0.40 11.63
C PRO A 166 3.13 -1.04 10.94
N VAL A 167 2.96 -2.33 11.16
CA VAL A 167 1.80 -3.11 10.75
C VAL A 167 1.33 -3.99 11.91
N GLY A 168 0.06 -4.37 11.94
CA GLY A 168 -0.46 -5.26 12.99
C GLY A 168 -1.95 -5.09 13.21
N TRP A 169 -2.49 -5.98 14.03
CA TRP A 169 -3.89 -5.94 14.45
C TRP A 169 -4.20 -4.71 15.32
N GLU A 170 -3.19 -4.19 16.00
CA GLU A 170 -3.24 -2.98 16.82
C GLU A 170 -3.47 -1.71 15.99
N MET A 171 -3.36 -1.82 14.67
CA MET A 171 -3.66 -0.73 13.73
C MET A 171 -5.16 -0.59 13.45
N LEU A 172 -5.99 -1.59 13.75
CA LEU A 172 -7.43 -1.48 13.56
C LEU A 172 -8.02 -0.37 14.45
N GLY A 173 -8.90 0.42 13.88
CA GLY A 173 -9.47 1.60 14.53
C GLY A 173 -8.58 2.84 14.51
N ARG A 174 -7.37 2.76 13.92
CA ARG A 174 -6.38 3.85 13.95
C ARG A 174 -6.33 4.61 12.64
N VAL A 175 -5.99 5.88 12.79
CA VAL A 175 -5.70 6.80 11.68
C VAL A 175 -4.25 7.22 11.76
N VAL A 176 -3.48 6.98 10.70
CA VAL A 176 -2.04 7.26 10.64
C VAL A 176 -1.68 8.12 9.43
N ASP A 177 -0.55 8.82 9.52
CA ASP A 177 0.04 9.49 8.38
C ASP A 177 0.81 8.52 7.45
N ALA A 178 1.37 9.06 6.38
CA ALA A 178 2.16 8.29 5.43
C ALA A 178 3.43 7.67 6.04
N SER A 179 3.90 8.16 7.17
CA SER A 179 5.09 7.68 7.90
C SER A 179 4.72 6.75 9.08
N GLY A 180 3.45 6.35 9.21
CA GLY A 180 2.98 5.49 10.29
C GLY A 180 2.81 6.20 11.63
N ARG A 181 2.81 7.55 11.68
CA ARG A 181 2.58 8.31 12.89
C ARG A 181 1.08 8.46 13.14
N PRO A 182 0.58 8.26 14.38
CA PRO A 182 -0.85 8.40 14.68
C PRO A 182 -1.33 9.83 14.52
N LEU A 183 -2.50 10.01 13.88
CA LEU A 183 -3.18 11.29 13.67
C LEU A 183 -4.44 11.42 14.54
N ASP A 184 -4.90 10.32 15.13
CA ASP A 184 -6.17 10.20 15.84
C ASP A 184 -6.14 10.71 17.30
N GLY A 185 -4.98 11.09 17.81
CA GLY A 185 -4.83 11.52 19.21
C GLY A 185 -4.96 10.41 20.26
N LEU A 186 -5.06 9.13 19.85
CA LEU A 186 -5.22 7.98 20.73
C LEU A 186 -3.88 7.47 21.32
N GLY A 187 -2.82 8.24 21.24
CA GLY A 187 -1.50 7.88 21.72
C GLY A 187 -0.73 6.94 20.78
N PRO A 188 0.42 6.40 21.22
CA PRO A 188 1.29 5.57 20.41
C PRO A 188 0.58 4.34 19.84
N LEU A 189 1.01 3.90 18.65
CA LEU A 189 0.57 2.64 18.08
C LEU A 189 1.15 1.48 18.91
N GLY A 190 0.33 0.51 19.24
CA GLY A 190 0.79 -0.70 19.93
C GLY A 190 1.46 -1.72 19.00
N ALA A 191 1.67 -1.38 17.74
CA ALA A 191 2.20 -2.27 16.72
C ALA A 191 3.61 -2.77 17.10
N LYS A 192 3.81 -4.08 16.99
CA LYS A 192 5.07 -4.76 17.36
C LYS A 192 5.87 -5.23 16.15
N VAL A 193 5.30 -5.10 14.97
CA VAL A 193 5.87 -5.58 13.71
C VAL A 193 5.98 -4.40 12.74
N ASP A 194 7.12 -4.32 12.07
CA ASP A 194 7.32 -3.40 10.95
C ASP A 194 7.43 -4.19 9.65
N ALA A 195 6.67 -3.82 8.63
CA ALA A 195 6.75 -4.39 7.30
C ALA A 195 7.50 -3.47 6.34
N PRO A 196 8.26 -4.02 5.38
CA PRO A 196 8.87 -3.22 4.33
C PRO A 196 7.78 -2.63 3.43
N LEU A 197 7.99 -1.40 2.95
CA LEU A 197 7.09 -0.78 1.97
C LEU A 197 7.15 -1.45 0.60
N SER A 198 8.27 -2.09 0.27
CA SER A 198 8.43 -2.90 -0.95
C SER A 198 8.27 -4.38 -0.59
N SER A 199 7.23 -5.01 -1.10
CA SER A 199 7.02 -6.45 -0.97
C SER A 199 7.42 -7.17 -2.26
N PRO A 200 7.96 -8.39 -2.18
CA PRO A 200 8.19 -9.22 -3.36
C PRO A 200 6.85 -9.53 -4.04
N VAL A 201 6.86 -9.49 -5.37
CA VAL A 201 5.66 -9.81 -6.16
C VAL A 201 5.32 -11.29 -6.00
N ILE A 202 4.05 -11.60 -5.69
CA ILE A 202 3.57 -12.98 -5.65
C ILE A 202 3.65 -13.56 -7.08
N ASN A 203 4.22 -14.76 -7.21
CA ASN A 203 4.21 -15.46 -8.50
C ASN A 203 2.78 -15.60 -9.03
N PRO A 204 2.47 -15.11 -10.24
CA PRO A 204 1.10 -15.16 -10.78
C PRO A 204 0.48 -16.55 -10.80
N LEU A 205 1.29 -17.60 -10.98
CA LEU A 205 0.82 -18.98 -10.99
C LEU A 205 0.43 -19.52 -9.60
N ASN A 206 0.84 -18.84 -8.53
CA ASN A 206 0.48 -19.21 -7.17
C ASN A 206 -0.76 -18.46 -6.67
N ARG A 207 -1.29 -17.51 -7.44
CA ARG A 207 -2.48 -16.74 -7.06
C ARG A 207 -3.75 -17.55 -7.27
N GLU A 208 -4.63 -17.56 -6.26
CA GLU A 208 -5.98 -18.15 -6.39
C GLU A 208 -6.80 -17.38 -7.44
N PRO A 209 -7.51 -18.04 -8.36
CA PRO A 209 -8.42 -17.36 -9.28
C PRO A 209 -9.57 -16.65 -8.57
N ILE A 210 -10.18 -15.66 -9.24
CA ILE A 210 -11.35 -14.96 -8.71
C ILE A 210 -12.59 -15.82 -8.94
N HIS A 211 -13.13 -16.45 -7.88
CA HIS A 211 -14.29 -17.36 -7.96
C HIS A 211 -15.28 -17.20 -6.79
N LYS A 212 -15.01 -16.29 -5.85
CA LYS A 212 -15.90 -15.99 -4.72
C LYS A 212 -16.39 -14.55 -4.81
N VAL A 213 -17.69 -14.36 -4.65
CA VAL A 213 -18.29 -13.02 -4.61
C VAL A 213 -17.84 -12.26 -3.35
N LEU A 214 -17.58 -10.97 -3.49
CA LEU A 214 -17.48 -10.03 -2.39
C LEU A 214 -18.74 -9.18 -2.35
N ASP A 215 -19.51 -9.27 -1.28
CA ASP A 215 -20.61 -8.35 -1.02
C ASP A 215 -20.03 -6.99 -0.59
N VAL A 216 -20.40 -5.94 -1.29
CA VAL A 216 -19.96 -4.56 -1.02
C VAL A 216 -21.08 -3.68 -0.43
N GLY A 217 -22.25 -4.26 -0.13
CA GLY A 217 -23.37 -3.56 0.49
C GLY A 217 -24.11 -2.57 -0.41
N VAL A 218 -23.82 -2.57 -1.72
CA VAL A 218 -24.43 -1.67 -2.71
C VAL A 218 -25.17 -2.47 -3.76
N ARG A 219 -26.52 -2.30 -3.82
CA ARG A 219 -27.43 -3.08 -4.67
C ARG A 219 -27.01 -3.10 -6.13
N ALA A 220 -26.76 -1.94 -6.71
CA ALA A 220 -26.40 -1.80 -8.11
C ALA A 220 -25.06 -2.50 -8.43
N ILE A 221 -24.11 -2.49 -7.50
CA ILE A 221 -22.82 -3.18 -7.66
C ILE A 221 -23.01 -4.68 -7.47
N ASN A 222 -23.62 -5.11 -6.37
CA ASN A 222 -23.84 -6.51 -6.05
C ASN A 222 -24.57 -7.26 -7.17
N SER A 223 -25.63 -6.65 -7.74
CA SER A 223 -26.48 -7.31 -8.72
C SER A 223 -26.09 -7.12 -10.18
N LEU A 224 -25.59 -5.92 -10.58
CA LEU A 224 -25.34 -5.59 -12.00
C LEU A 224 -23.86 -5.49 -12.38
N LEU A 225 -22.98 -5.40 -11.38
CA LEU A 225 -21.53 -5.23 -11.52
C LEU A 225 -20.78 -6.13 -10.52
N THR A 226 -21.30 -7.31 -10.23
CA THR A 226 -20.81 -8.22 -9.20
C THR A 226 -19.29 -8.28 -9.13
N VAL A 227 -18.75 -8.03 -7.93
CA VAL A 227 -17.32 -7.97 -7.64
C VAL A 227 -16.88 -9.26 -6.95
N GLY A 228 -15.71 -9.77 -7.32
CA GLY A 228 -15.11 -10.94 -6.70
C GLY A 228 -14.04 -10.60 -5.68
N ARG A 229 -13.80 -11.52 -4.74
CA ARG A 229 -12.67 -11.43 -3.81
C ARG A 229 -11.36 -11.46 -4.59
N GLY A 230 -10.49 -10.48 -4.33
CA GLY A 230 -9.24 -10.30 -5.06
C GLY A 230 -9.35 -9.50 -6.35
N GLN A 231 -10.52 -8.97 -6.70
CA GLN A 231 -10.71 -8.16 -7.89
C GLN A 231 -10.23 -6.72 -7.67
N ARG A 232 -9.66 -6.12 -8.72
CA ARG A 232 -9.17 -4.74 -8.74
C ARG A 232 -10.12 -3.88 -9.58
N MET A 233 -10.87 -3.01 -8.92
CA MET A 233 -11.90 -2.16 -9.54
C MET A 233 -11.48 -0.70 -9.58
N GLY A 234 -11.75 -0.02 -10.68
CA GLY A 234 -11.66 1.43 -10.79
C GLY A 234 -12.98 2.09 -10.41
N LEU A 235 -12.94 3.18 -9.65
CA LEU A 235 -14.08 4.06 -9.42
C LEU A 235 -13.79 5.41 -10.07
N PHE A 236 -14.36 5.62 -11.26
CA PHE A 236 -14.16 6.83 -12.06
C PHE A 236 -15.21 7.86 -11.67
N ALA A 237 -14.75 9.03 -11.26
CA ALA A 237 -15.64 10.05 -10.72
C ALA A 237 -15.12 11.47 -11.00
N GLY A 238 -16.02 12.36 -11.38
CA GLY A 238 -15.78 13.80 -11.28
C GLY A 238 -15.90 14.31 -9.85
N SER A 239 -15.76 15.62 -9.65
CA SER A 239 -15.97 16.24 -8.34
C SER A 239 -17.47 16.33 -8.02
N GLY A 240 -17.86 16.04 -6.76
CA GLY A 240 -19.21 16.27 -6.25
C GLY A 240 -20.29 15.25 -6.64
N VAL A 241 -19.91 14.10 -7.20
CA VAL A 241 -20.87 13.06 -7.67
C VAL A 241 -21.18 11.99 -6.60
N GLY A 242 -20.76 12.18 -5.35
CA GLY A 242 -21.02 11.23 -4.27
C GLY A 242 -19.97 10.11 -4.12
N LYS A 243 -18.77 10.27 -4.70
CA LYS A 243 -17.65 9.33 -4.60
C LYS A 243 -17.37 8.87 -3.16
N SER A 244 -17.11 9.80 -2.26
CA SER A 244 -16.73 9.51 -0.87
C SER A 244 -17.85 8.81 -0.10
N VAL A 245 -19.11 9.19 -0.36
CA VAL A 245 -20.27 8.53 0.23
C VAL A 245 -20.38 7.09 -0.22
N LEU A 246 -20.17 6.81 -1.51
CA LEU A 246 -20.17 5.43 -2.04
C LEU A 246 -19.04 4.59 -1.44
N LEU A 247 -17.80 5.13 -1.35
CA LEU A 247 -16.67 4.46 -0.71
C LEU A 247 -16.98 4.12 0.76
N GLY A 248 -17.55 5.06 1.50
CA GLY A 248 -17.92 4.84 2.90
C GLY A 248 -19.07 3.84 3.06
N THR A 249 -20.05 3.81 2.13
CA THR A 249 -21.10 2.78 2.11
C THR A 249 -20.47 1.39 1.91
N MET A 250 -19.56 1.25 0.95
CA MET A 250 -18.82 -0.01 0.74
C MET A 250 -17.99 -0.39 1.96
N ALA A 251 -17.29 0.56 2.60
CA ALA A 251 -16.50 0.29 3.80
C ALA A 251 -17.38 -0.22 4.95
N ARG A 252 -18.54 0.40 5.19
CA ARG A 252 -19.44 0.00 6.29
C ARG A 252 -20.08 -1.36 6.09
N TYR A 253 -20.50 -1.68 4.87
CA TYR A 253 -21.40 -2.80 4.60
C TYR A 253 -20.76 -3.98 3.84
N THR A 254 -19.47 -3.88 3.53
CA THR A 254 -18.75 -4.99 2.90
C THR A 254 -18.66 -6.22 3.78
N SER A 255 -18.69 -7.38 3.15
CA SER A 255 -18.38 -8.68 3.78
C SER A 255 -16.89 -8.94 3.98
N ALA A 256 -16.01 -8.01 3.63
CA ALA A 256 -14.58 -8.10 3.93
C ALA A 256 -14.32 -8.05 5.45
N GLU A 257 -13.33 -8.80 5.94
CA GLU A 257 -13.02 -8.89 7.37
C GLU A 257 -12.26 -7.66 7.87
N VAL A 258 -11.38 -7.12 7.04
CA VAL A 258 -10.53 -5.96 7.33
C VAL A 258 -10.65 -4.95 6.19
N ILE A 259 -10.63 -3.68 6.53
CA ILE A 259 -10.67 -2.59 5.56
C ILE A 259 -9.41 -1.75 5.73
N VAL A 260 -8.76 -1.46 4.62
CA VAL A 260 -7.64 -0.51 4.58
C VAL A 260 -8.01 0.64 3.67
N ILE A 261 -7.87 1.86 4.17
CA ILE A 261 -8.27 3.07 3.44
C ILE A 261 -7.05 3.97 3.27
N GLY A 262 -6.65 4.20 2.04
CA GLY A 262 -5.60 5.18 1.69
C GLY A 262 -6.23 6.45 1.15
N LEU A 263 -6.21 7.54 1.95
CA LEU A 263 -6.67 8.87 1.54
C LEU A 263 -5.45 9.68 1.06
N ILE A 264 -5.22 9.67 -0.25
CA ILE A 264 -4.00 10.18 -0.87
C ILE A 264 -4.28 11.45 -1.66
N GLY A 265 -3.74 12.58 -1.22
CA GLY A 265 -3.88 13.86 -1.89
C GLY A 265 -5.26 14.50 -1.76
N GLU A 266 -6.10 14.01 -0.85
CA GLU A 266 -7.39 14.62 -0.52
C GLU A 266 -7.20 15.82 0.42
N ARG A 267 -8.18 16.73 0.49
CA ARG A 267 -8.09 17.89 1.39
C ARG A 267 -8.24 17.45 2.85
N GLY A 268 -7.48 18.05 3.76
CA GLY A 268 -7.55 17.71 5.18
C GLY A 268 -8.96 17.76 5.77
N ARG A 269 -9.82 18.69 5.31
CA ARG A 269 -11.23 18.74 5.70
C ARG A 269 -12.01 17.50 5.23
N GLU A 270 -11.79 17.06 3.99
CA GLU A 270 -12.46 15.90 3.40
C GLU A 270 -12.00 14.59 4.08
N VAL A 271 -10.74 14.51 4.49
CA VAL A 271 -10.20 13.40 5.30
C VAL A 271 -10.96 13.29 6.63
N LYS A 272 -11.11 14.40 7.36
CA LYS A 272 -11.84 14.43 8.63
C LYS A 272 -13.32 14.06 8.45
N GLU A 273 -13.99 14.66 7.47
CA GLU A 273 -15.40 14.39 7.16
C GLU A 273 -15.63 12.92 6.79
N PHE A 274 -14.71 12.33 6.01
CA PHE A 274 -14.79 10.92 5.64
C PHE A 274 -14.69 10.00 6.87
N ILE A 275 -13.78 10.27 7.78
CA ILE A 275 -13.58 9.44 8.99
C ILE A 275 -14.75 9.57 9.94
N GLU A 276 -15.15 10.81 10.29
CA GLU A 276 -16.12 11.07 11.35
C GLU A 276 -17.58 10.88 10.89
N GLN A 277 -17.93 11.30 9.67
CA GLN A 277 -19.32 11.35 9.22
C GLN A 277 -19.69 10.21 8.27
N ILE A 278 -18.75 9.84 7.39
CA ILE A 278 -19.02 8.85 6.35
C ILE A 278 -18.69 7.45 6.83
N LEU A 279 -17.49 7.20 7.34
CA LEU A 279 -17.06 5.90 7.86
C LEU A 279 -17.73 5.60 9.21
N GLY A 280 -17.67 6.56 10.13
CA GLY A 280 -18.21 6.45 11.49
C GLY A 280 -17.45 5.48 12.38
N GLU A 281 -17.85 5.36 13.63
CA GLU A 281 -17.17 4.52 14.64
C GLU A 281 -17.17 3.03 14.26
N ASP A 282 -18.31 2.49 13.84
CA ASP A 282 -18.45 1.07 13.48
C ASP A 282 -17.58 0.70 12.26
N GLY A 283 -17.57 1.56 11.26
CA GLY A 283 -16.71 1.37 10.08
C GLY A 283 -15.23 1.50 10.41
N LEU A 284 -14.87 2.46 11.25
CA LEU A 284 -13.49 2.68 11.67
C LEU A 284 -12.96 1.51 12.51
N ALA A 285 -13.77 0.93 13.40
CA ALA A 285 -13.33 -0.14 14.31
C ALA A 285 -12.69 -1.35 13.59
N ARG A 286 -13.07 -1.63 12.35
CA ARG A 286 -12.51 -2.70 11.51
C ARG A 286 -11.66 -2.18 10.35
N SER A 287 -11.28 -0.90 10.40
CA SER A 287 -10.50 -0.23 9.36
C SER A 287 -9.15 0.26 9.89
N VAL A 288 -8.19 0.38 8.97
CA VAL A 288 -6.98 1.18 9.15
C VAL A 288 -7.01 2.29 8.11
N VAL A 289 -6.85 3.54 8.55
CA VAL A 289 -6.83 4.69 7.64
C VAL A 289 -5.43 5.27 7.55
N VAL A 290 -4.89 5.33 6.33
CA VAL A 290 -3.63 6.03 6.03
C VAL A 290 -3.98 7.34 5.32
N ALA A 291 -3.66 8.47 5.94
CA ALA A 291 -3.95 9.80 5.40
C ALA A 291 -2.65 10.50 4.96
N ALA A 292 -2.59 10.84 3.69
CA ALA A 292 -1.55 11.68 3.09
C ALA A 292 -2.21 12.83 2.33
N PRO A 293 -2.61 13.92 3.02
CA PRO A 293 -3.37 15.01 2.42
C PRO A 293 -2.61 15.76 1.31
N ALA A 294 -3.30 16.67 0.62
CA ALA A 294 -2.76 17.37 -0.55
C ALA A 294 -1.59 18.32 -0.23
N ASP A 295 -1.47 18.75 1.00
CA ASP A 295 -0.44 19.68 1.50
C ASP A 295 0.88 18.99 1.91
N VAL A 296 0.91 17.66 2.00
CA VAL A 296 2.17 16.95 2.25
C VAL A 296 2.99 16.77 0.97
N SER A 297 4.29 16.50 1.15
CA SER A 297 5.22 16.35 0.02
C SER A 297 4.80 15.22 -0.94
N PRO A 298 5.19 15.29 -2.23
CA PRO A 298 4.88 14.25 -3.21
C PRO A 298 5.38 12.86 -2.80
N VAL A 299 6.56 12.80 -2.16
CA VAL A 299 7.12 11.55 -1.64
C VAL A 299 6.20 10.93 -0.59
N LEU A 300 5.70 11.71 0.36
CA LEU A 300 4.76 11.22 1.38
C LEU A 300 3.42 10.78 0.78
N ARG A 301 2.91 11.47 -0.25
CA ARG A 301 1.70 11.02 -0.95
C ARG A 301 1.90 9.66 -1.63
N MET A 302 3.04 9.44 -2.27
CA MET A 302 3.39 8.13 -2.83
C MET A 302 3.60 7.07 -1.75
N GLN A 303 4.30 7.43 -0.69
CA GLN A 303 4.54 6.55 0.45
C GLN A 303 3.24 6.12 1.13
N GLY A 304 2.29 7.03 1.33
CA GLY A 304 0.98 6.73 1.92
C GLY A 304 0.20 5.68 1.12
N ALA A 305 0.19 5.78 -0.23
CA ALA A 305 -0.44 4.77 -1.08
C ALA A 305 0.27 3.40 -0.97
N THR A 306 1.59 3.41 -0.95
CA THR A 306 2.41 2.20 -0.81
C THR A 306 2.21 1.58 0.57
N TYR A 307 2.14 2.39 1.63
CA TYR A 307 1.92 1.94 3.00
C TYR A 307 0.52 1.34 3.20
N ALA A 308 -0.53 1.99 2.69
CA ALA A 308 -1.87 1.41 2.70
C ALA A 308 -1.90 0.04 2.01
N THR A 309 -1.18 -0.11 0.89
CA THR A 309 -1.04 -1.39 0.20
C THR A 309 -0.28 -2.43 1.05
N SER A 310 0.81 -2.03 1.73
CA SER A 310 1.58 -2.93 2.63
C SER A 310 0.76 -3.40 3.83
N LEU A 311 -0.08 -2.52 4.41
CA LEU A 311 -1.04 -2.91 5.45
C LEU A 311 -2.05 -3.94 4.95
N ALA A 312 -2.58 -3.75 3.74
CA ALA A 312 -3.50 -4.72 3.13
C ALA A 312 -2.80 -6.06 2.86
N GLU A 313 -1.55 -6.05 2.40
CA GLU A 313 -0.73 -7.25 2.21
C GLU A 313 -0.49 -7.99 3.53
N TYR A 314 -0.17 -7.27 4.61
CA TYR A 314 0.01 -7.87 5.92
C TYR A 314 -1.23 -8.68 6.36
N PHE A 315 -2.43 -8.11 6.25
CA PHE A 315 -3.65 -8.83 6.63
C PHE A 315 -4.00 -9.97 5.66
N ARG A 316 -3.77 -9.79 4.35
CA ARG A 316 -3.90 -10.87 3.37
C ARG A 316 -3.00 -12.05 3.73
N ASP A 317 -1.76 -11.80 4.09
CA ASP A 317 -0.77 -12.83 4.43
C ASP A 317 -1.10 -13.52 5.77
N GLN A 318 -1.96 -12.90 6.59
CA GLN A 318 -2.61 -13.52 7.75
C GLN A 318 -3.90 -14.29 7.39
N GLY A 319 -4.17 -14.54 6.11
CA GLY A 319 -5.33 -15.29 5.62
C GLY A 319 -6.63 -14.49 5.61
N LYS A 320 -6.59 -13.16 5.72
CA LYS A 320 -7.79 -12.31 5.78
C LYS A 320 -8.25 -11.82 4.42
N HIS A 321 -9.57 -11.65 4.29
CA HIS A 321 -10.17 -10.99 3.14
C HIS A 321 -10.23 -9.48 3.40
N VAL A 322 -9.40 -8.73 2.68
CA VAL A 322 -9.20 -7.30 2.85
C VAL A 322 -9.92 -6.53 1.75
N LEU A 323 -10.61 -5.46 2.12
CA LEU A 323 -11.05 -4.42 1.20
C LEU A 323 -10.07 -3.25 1.27
N LEU A 324 -9.37 -2.96 0.17
CA LEU A 324 -8.54 -1.77 0.03
C LEU A 324 -9.31 -0.68 -0.73
N LEU A 325 -9.50 0.47 -0.11
CA LEU A 325 -10.04 1.66 -0.75
C LEU A 325 -8.91 2.69 -0.91
N MET A 326 -8.52 2.98 -2.15
CA MET A 326 -7.44 3.93 -2.46
C MET A 326 -8.00 5.18 -3.11
N ASP A 327 -8.04 6.28 -2.38
CA ASP A 327 -8.55 7.57 -2.85
C ASP A 327 -7.42 8.63 -2.84
N SER A 328 -6.71 8.91 -3.96
CA SER A 328 -6.97 8.43 -5.30
C SER A 328 -5.69 7.99 -6.03
N LEU A 329 -5.85 7.09 -6.98
CA LEU A 329 -4.78 6.69 -7.89
C LEU A 329 -4.29 7.87 -8.75
N THR A 330 -5.19 8.79 -9.12
CA THR A 330 -4.83 10.02 -9.84
C THR A 330 -3.87 10.89 -9.04
N ARG A 331 -4.09 11.03 -7.73
CA ARG A 331 -3.20 11.82 -6.85
C ARG A 331 -1.84 11.15 -6.65
N TYR A 332 -1.80 9.82 -6.60
CA TYR A 332 -0.56 9.05 -6.64
C TYR A 332 0.23 9.31 -7.94
N ALA A 333 -0.44 9.27 -9.10
CA ALA A 333 0.16 9.58 -10.39
C ALA A 333 0.68 11.03 -10.47
N MET A 334 -0.07 12.00 -9.91
CA MET A 334 0.35 13.40 -9.83
C MET A 334 1.59 13.56 -8.95
N ALA A 335 1.65 12.88 -7.80
CA ALA A 335 2.82 12.91 -6.92
C ALA A 335 4.07 12.36 -7.64
N GLN A 336 3.96 11.25 -8.36
CA GLN A 336 5.06 10.73 -9.17
C GLN A 336 5.47 11.69 -10.28
N ARG A 337 4.50 12.36 -10.94
CA ARG A 337 4.78 13.39 -11.95
C ARG A 337 5.60 14.54 -11.35
N GLU A 338 5.22 15.04 -10.17
CA GLU A 338 5.92 16.11 -9.49
C GLU A 338 7.38 15.71 -9.17
N ILE A 339 7.60 14.50 -8.66
CA ILE A 339 8.94 13.98 -8.36
C ILE A 339 9.77 13.85 -9.65
N ALA A 340 9.24 13.17 -10.66
CA ALA A 340 9.95 12.86 -11.89
C ALA A 340 10.35 14.13 -12.67
N LEU A 341 9.45 15.11 -12.77
CA LEU A 341 9.76 16.41 -13.39
C LEU A 341 10.82 17.18 -12.59
N ALA A 342 10.77 17.12 -11.25
CA ALA A 342 11.73 17.82 -10.40
C ALA A 342 13.15 17.28 -10.50
N ILE A 343 13.33 15.97 -10.78
CA ILE A 343 14.64 15.36 -11.04
C ILE A 343 15.06 15.39 -12.50
N GLY A 344 14.24 15.99 -13.39
CA GLY A 344 14.58 16.23 -14.79
C GLY A 344 14.13 15.17 -15.77
N GLU A 345 13.24 14.24 -15.39
CA GLU A 345 12.61 13.32 -16.35
C GLU A 345 11.72 14.11 -17.34
N PRO A 346 11.86 13.93 -18.65
CA PRO A 346 11.09 14.70 -19.62
C PRO A 346 9.60 14.30 -19.58
N PRO A 347 8.68 15.29 -19.70
CA PRO A 347 7.27 15.00 -19.83
C PRO A 347 6.95 14.32 -21.17
N ALA A 348 6.00 13.39 -21.14
CA ALA A 348 5.47 12.71 -22.32
C ALA A 348 3.98 13.07 -22.52
N THR A 349 3.07 12.13 -22.28
CA THR A 349 1.64 12.29 -22.56
C THR A 349 0.95 13.24 -21.57
N LYS A 350 0.35 14.33 -22.07
CA LYS A 350 -0.33 15.36 -21.24
C LYS A 350 0.51 15.82 -20.03
N GLY A 351 1.84 15.86 -20.18
CA GLY A 351 2.75 16.32 -19.16
C GLY A 351 3.11 15.27 -18.08
N TYR A 352 2.69 14.02 -18.23
CA TYR A 352 3.11 12.92 -17.36
C TYR A 352 4.37 12.25 -17.93
N PRO A 353 5.43 12.10 -17.11
CA PRO A 353 6.63 11.35 -17.47
C PRO A 353 6.36 9.83 -17.60
N PRO A 354 7.19 9.09 -18.36
CA PRO A 354 7.04 7.64 -18.55
C PRO A 354 7.05 6.83 -17.25
N SER A 355 7.80 7.26 -16.23
CA SER A 355 7.87 6.60 -14.93
C SER A 355 6.53 6.50 -14.22
N VAL A 356 5.60 7.43 -14.46
CA VAL A 356 4.24 7.39 -13.91
C VAL A 356 3.52 6.13 -14.38
N PHE A 357 3.56 5.86 -15.69
CA PHE A 357 2.89 4.70 -16.29
C PHE A 357 3.53 3.37 -15.92
N ALA A 358 4.80 3.36 -15.52
CA ALA A 358 5.46 2.17 -14.97
C ALA A 358 5.07 1.91 -13.50
N LYS A 359 4.89 2.95 -12.70
CA LYS A 359 4.58 2.82 -11.27
C LYS A 359 3.12 2.47 -10.98
N LEU A 360 2.18 2.88 -11.84
CA LEU A 360 0.76 2.57 -11.67
C LEU A 360 0.49 1.06 -11.65
N PRO A 361 0.90 0.28 -12.69
CA PRO A 361 0.74 -1.17 -12.66
C PRO A 361 1.47 -1.82 -11.48
N ALA A 362 2.68 -1.34 -11.16
CA ALA A 362 3.47 -1.88 -10.06
C ALA A 362 2.76 -1.76 -8.70
N LEU A 363 2.03 -0.68 -8.44
CA LEU A 363 1.21 -0.52 -7.24
C LEU A 363 -0.03 -1.43 -7.27
N VAL A 364 -0.76 -1.43 -8.41
CA VAL A 364 -2.03 -2.16 -8.56
C VAL A 364 -1.82 -3.67 -8.52
N GLU A 365 -0.73 -4.19 -9.11
CA GLU A 365 -0.44 -5.62 -9.13
C GLU A 365 -0.08 -6.23 -7.77
N ARG A 366 0.20 -5.41 -6.75
CA ARG A 366 0.41 -5.88 -5.37
C ARG A 366 -0.86 -6.40 -4.72
N THR A 367 -2.04 -5.97 -5.20
CA THR A 367 -3.35 -6.43 -4.72
C THR A 367 -3.82 -7.67 -5.46
N GLY A 368 -4.95 -8.23 -5.06
CA GLY A 368 -5.49 -9.47 -5.59
C GLY A 368 -5.45 -10.62 -4.61
N ASN A 369 -5.74 -11.82 -5.11
CA ASN A 369 -5.71 -13.03 -4.29
C ASN A 369 -4.28 -13.39 -3.88
N GLY A 370 -4.14 -13.93 -2.68
CA GLY A 370 -2.97 -14.65 -2.22
C GLY A 370 -2.87 -16.06 -2.84
N PRO A 371 -2.00 -16.93 -2.29
CA PRO A 371 -1.97 -18.35 -2.64
C PRO A 371 -3.29 -19.04 -2.32
N GLU A 372 -3.50 -20.23 -2.91
CA GLU A 372 -4.69 -21.05 -2.67
C GLU A 372 -4.93 -21.28 -1.17
N GLY A 373 -6.15 -21.03 -0.72
CA GLY A 373 -6.53 -21.10 0.69
C GLY A 373 -6.02 -19.94 1.56
N GLY A 374 -5.35 -18.95 0.98
CA GLY A 374 -4.87 -17.75 1.64
C GLY A 374 -5.91 -16.62 1.68
N GLY A 375 -5.46 -15.44 2.10
CA GLY A 375 -6.27 -14.22 2.09
C GLY A 375 -6.36 -13.55 0.72
N SER A 376 -7.15 -12.49 0.63
CA SER A 376 -7.30 -11.72 -0.60
C SER A 376 -7.32 -10.20 -0.33
N ILE A 377 -6.90 -9.42 -1.32
CA ILE A 377 -7.10 -7.96 -1.33
C ILE A 377 -7.99 -7.62 -2.51
N THR A 378 -9.25 -7.29 -2.23
CA THR A 378 -10.12 -6.64 -3.23
C THR A 378 -9.90 -5.15 -3.13
N ALA A 379 -9.57 -4.49 -4.24
CA ALA A 379 -9.19 -3.10 -4.24
C ALA A 379 -10.13 -2.25 -5.09
N PHE A 380 -10.53 -1.09 -4.55
CA PHE A 380 -11.19 -0.02 -5.31
C PHE A 380 -10.24 1.18 -5.38
N TYR A 381 -9.81 1.48 -6.58
CA TYR A 381 -8.96 2.62 -6.89
C TYR A 381 -9.80 3.75 -7.47
N THR A 382 -9.88 4.88 -6.79
CA THR A 382 -10.57 6.02 -7.40
C THR A 382 -9.68 6.69 -8.43
N VAL A 383 -10.30 7.06 -9.54
CA VAL A 383 -9.70 7.77 -10.65
C VAL A 383 -10.48 9.05 -10.87
N LEU A 384 -9.84 10.18 -10.61
CA LEU A 384 -10.47 11.49 -10.80
C LEU A 384 -10.37 11.89 -12.27
N THR A 385 -11.52 12.15 -12.89
CA THR A 385 -11.61 12.65 -14.27
C THR A 385 -12.03 14.13 -14.23
N GLU A 386 -11.17 15.03 -14.74
CA GLU A 386 -11.51 16.45 -14.83
C GLU A 386 -12.47 16.67 -15.99
N GLY A 387 -13.64 17.28 -15.72
CA GLY A 387 -14.61 17.66 -16.75
C GLY A 387 -15.17 16.49 -17.57
N ASP A 388 -15.24 15.28 -17.00
CA ASP A 388 -15.66 14.05 -17.67
C ASP A 388 -14.78 13.68 -18.90
N ASP A 389 -13.51 14.16 -18.93
CA ASP A 389 -12.54 13.85 -19.99
C ASP A 389 -12.16 12.36 -19.94
N GLN A 390 -12.78 11.59 -20.83
CA GLN A 390 -12.48 10.16 -20.98
C GLN A 390 -11.10 9.89 -21.61
N GLN A 391 -10.44 10.92 -22.16
CA GLN A 391 -9.11 10.83 -22.79
C GLN A 391 -7.97 11.18 -21.81
N ASP A 392 -8.25 11.25 -20.51
CA ASP A 392 -7.20 11.40 -19.50
C ASP A 392 -6.26 10.19 -19.51
N PRO A 393 -4.93 10.38 -19.64
CA PRO A 393 -3.99 9.27 -19.79
C PRO A 393 -3.90 8.39 -18.54
N ILE A 394 -4.21 8.93 -17.35
CA ILE A 394 -4.26 8.15 -16.11
C ILE A 394 -5.52 7.29 -16.09
N ALA A 395 -6.66 7.85 -16.55
CA ALA A 395 -7.90 7.12 -16.68
C ALA A 395 -7.76 5.95 -17.66
N ASP A 396 -7.14 6.17 -18.82
CA ASP A 396 -6.87 5.13 -19.81
C ASP A 396 -5.92 4.04 -19.28
N SER A 397 -4.82 4.45 -18.65
CA SER A 397 -3.89 3.52 -18.02
C SER A 397 -4.59 2.69 -16.92
N ALA A 398 -5.42 3.32 -16.08
CA ALA A 398 -6.18 2.62 -15.06
C ALA A 398 -7.16 1.59 -15.64
N ARG A 399 -7.90 1.93 -16.73
CA ARG A 399 -8.81 0.98 -17.41
C ARG A 399 -8.07 -0.24 -17.96
N ALA A 400 -6.83 -0.04 -18.42
CA ALA A 400 -6.02 -1.12 -18.98
C ALA A 400 -5.53 -2.12 -17.93
N ILE A 401 -5.20 -1.65 -16.72
CA ILE A 401 -4.58 -2.48 -15.66
C ILE A 401 -5.58 -3.03 -14.64
N LEU A 402 -6.82 -2.53 -14.60
CA LEU A 402 -7.84 -2.95 -13.65
C LEU A 402 -8.76 -4.03 -14.23
N ASP A 403 -9.38 -4.83 -13.36
CA ASP A 403 -10.28 -5.94 -13.72
C ASP A 403 -11.73 -5.49 -13.93
N GLY A 404 -11.97 -4.20 -13.98
CA GLY A 404 -13.27 -3.58 -14.20
C GLY A 404 -13.30 -2.14 -13.69
N HIS A 405 -14.41 -1.46 -13.94
CA HIS A 405 -14.59 -0.09 -13.48
C HIS A 405 -16.05 0.27 -13.27
N ILE A 406 -16.27 1.18 -12.35
CA ILE A 406 -17.55 1.82 -12.04
C ILE A 406 -17.39 3.29 -12.38
N VAL A 407 -18.32 3.82 -13.16
CA VAL A 407 -18.35 5.24 -13.55
C VAL A 407 -19.47 5.94 -12.78
N LEU A 408 -19.13 7.03 -12.08
CA LEU A 408 -20.12 7.92 -11.48
C LEU A 408 -20.43 9.06 -12.45
N ASN A 409 -21.70 9.25 -12.73
CA ASN A 409 -22.18 10.20 -13.72
C ASN A 409 -22.74 11.46 -13.04
N ARG A 410 -22.30 12.64 -13.47
CA ARG A 410 -22.71 13.92 -12.92
C ARG A 410 -24.19 14.20 -13.16
N SER A 411 -24.72 13.89 -14.35
CA SER A 411 -26.14 14.14 -14.66
C SER A 411 -27.09 13.31 -13.78
N LEU A 412 -26.68 12.09 -13.36
CA LEU A 412 -27.42 11.30 -12.39
C LEU A 412 -27.40 11.97 -11.01
N ALA A 413 -26.23 12.44 -10.57
CA ALA A 413 -26.10 13.15 -9.29
C ALA A 413 -26.91 14.45 -9.26
N GLU A 414 -26.91 15.25 -10.34
CA GLU A 414 -27.71 16.47 -10.49
C GLU A 414 -29.20 16.19 -10.51
N ALA A 415 -29.60 15.02 -11.01
CA ALA A 415 -31.00 14.55 -10.95
C ALA A 415 -31.40 13.99 -9.58
N GLY A 416 -30.51 13.98 -8.59
CA GLY A 416 -30.74 13.40 -7.26
C GLY A 416 -30.75 11.87 -7.22
N HIS A 417 -30.26 11.22 -8.26
CA HIS A 417 -30.15 9.77 -8.34
C HIS A 417 -28.86 9.29 -7.66
N TYR A 418 -28.97 8.66 -6.50
CA TYR A 418 -27.84 8.12 -5.75
C TYR A 418 -28.02 6.64 -5.38
N PRO A 419 -26.89 5.84 -5.44
CA PRO A 419 -25.60 6.23 -5.95
C PRO A 419 -25.64 6.56 -7.45
N ALA A 420 -24.85 7.55 -7.86
CA ALA A 420 -24.88 8.06 -9.25
C ALA A 420 -24.08 7.14 -10.23
N ILE A 421 -24.30 5.83 -10.13
CA ILE A 421 -23.59 4.82 -10.91
C ILE A 421 -24.16 4.74 -12.33
N ASP A 422 -23.36 5.00 -13.32
CA ASP A 422 -23.68 4.77 -14.73
C ASP A 422 -23.49 3.28 -15.07
N ILE A 423 -24.59 2.54 -15.12
CA ILE A 423 -24.58 1.10 -15.37
C ILE A 423 -24.16 0.74 -16.80
N GLU A 424 -24.40 1.65 -17.77
CA GLU A 424 -24.01 1.41 -19.17
C GLU A 424 -22.50 1.52 -19.36
N GLN A 425 -21.87 2.51 -18.71
CA GLN A 425 -20.43 2.76 -18.79
C GLN A 425 -19.61 1.91 -17.81
N SER A 426 -20.27 1.15 -16.92
CA SER A 426 -19.61 0.35 -15.89
C SER A 426 -19.52 -1.13 -16.26
N ILE A 427 -18.40 -1.77 -15.89
CA ILE A 427 -18.14 -3.17 -16.18
C ILE A 427 -17.36 -3.86 -15.06
N SER A 428 -17.77 -5.09 -14.71
CA SER A 428 -16.95 -6.04 -13.94
C SER A 428 -16.54 -7.18 -14.85
N ARG A 429 -15.23 -7.33 -15.10
CA ARG A 429 -14.73 -8.40 -16.00
C ARG A 429 -14.79 -9.77 -15.35
N ALA A 430 -14.72 -9.86 -14.02
CA ALA A 430 -14.81 -11.11 -13.29
C ALA A 430 -16.25 -11.62 -13.15
N MET A 431 -17.26 -10.77 -13.38
CA MET A 431 -18.66 -11.08 -13.11
C MET A 431 -19.14 -12.40 -13.76
N THR A 432 -18.77 -12.65 -15.02
CA THR A 432 -19.19 -13.85 -15.76
C THR A 432 -18.69 -15.17 -15.17
N ALA A 433 -17.61 -15.13 -14.37
CA ALA A 433 -17.09 -16.29 -13.65
C ALA A 433 -17.66 -16.43 -12.23
N LEU A 434 -18.43 -15.45 -11.76
CA LEU A 434 -18.93 -15.37 -10.40
C LEU A 434 -20.42 -15.67 -10.26
N ILE A 435 -21.18 -15.50 -11.33
CA ILE A 435 -22.64 -15.57 -11.31
C ILE A 435 -23.15 -16.69 -12.22
N ASP A 436 -24.36 -17.17 -11.95
CA ASP A 436 -25.03 -18.16 -12.78
C ASP A 436 -25.65 -17.57 -14.06
N ASP A 437 -26.06 -18.44 -14.96
CA ASP A 437 -26.64 -18.07 -16.26
C ASP A 437 -27.92 -17.24 -16.12
N LYS A 438 -28.77 -17.54 -15.13
CA LYS A 438 -30.02 -16.83 -14.89
C LYS A 438 -29.74 -15.38 -14.44
N HIS A 439 -28.82 -15.20 -13.52
CA HIS A 439 -28.39 -13.87 -13.08
C HIS A 439 -27.80 -13.09 -14.27
N LEU A 440 -26.94 -13.73 -15.06
CA LEU A 440 -26.33 -13.10 -16.23
C LEU A 440 -27.37 -12.67 -17.28
N GLU A 441 -28.41 -13.48 -17.51
CA GLU A 441 -29.52 -13.15 -18.40
C GLU A 441 -30.27 -11.90 -17.93
N HIS A 442 -30.61 -11.82 -16.64
CA HIS A 442 -31.31 -10.67 -16.07
C HIS A 442 -30.46 -9.40 -16.12
N VAL A 443 -29.15 -9.49 -15.88
CA VAL A 443 -28.23 -8.35 -16.03
C VAL A 443 -28.20 -7.85 -17.48
N ARG A 444 -28.09 -8.76 -18.45
CA ARG A 444 -28.13 -8.41 -19.87
C ARG A 444 -29.43 -7.74 -20.26
N LEU A 445 -30.55 -8.31 -19.82
CA LEU A 445 -31.88 -7.75 -20.07
C LEU A 445 -32.03 -6.35 -19.44
N PHE A 446 -31.60 -6.19 -18.19
CA PHE A 446 -31.61 -4.90 -17.50
C PHE A 446 -30.83 -3.82 -18.29
N LYS A 447 -29.58 -4.14 -18.66
CA LYS A 447 -28.72 -3.22 -19.43
C LYS A 447 -29.32 -2.90 -20.81
N GLN A 448 -29.89 -3.90 -21.52
CA GLN A 448 -30.52 -3.68 -22.82
C GLN A 448 -31.73 -2.74 -22.72
N MET A 449 -32.58 -2.95 -21.71
CA MET A 449 -33.78 -2.12 -21.51
C MET A 449 -33.41 -0.71 -21.09
N LEU A 450 -32.45 -0.57 -20.16
CA LEU A 450 -31.96 0.75 -19.72
C LEU A 450 -31.39 1.54 -20.90
N SER A 451 -30.52 0.92 -21.68
CA SER A 451 -29.92 1.53 -22.88
C SER A 451 -30.95 1.91 -23.92
N ARG A 452 -31.92 1.03 -24.16
CA ARG A 452 -32.99 1.30 -25.13
C ARG A 452 -33.86 2.49 -24.68
N TYR A 453 -34.22 2.55 -23.40
CA TYR A 453 -34.96 3.66 -22.85
C TYR A 453 -34.20 4.99 -22.93
N GLN A 454 -32.93 5.00 -22.53
CA GLN A 454 -32.10 6.22 -22.52
C GLN A 454 -31.90 6.79 -23.93
N ARG A 455 -31.63 5.93 -24.92
CA ARG A 455 -31.48 6.36 -26.34
C ARG A 455 -32.76 6.94 -26.96
N ASN A 456 -33.91 6.57 -26.44
CA ASN A 456 -35.20 7.03 -26.94
C ASN A 456 -35.91 8.04 -26.01
N ARG A 457 -35.25 8.46 -24.92
CA ARG A 457 -35.80 9.31 -23.87
C ARG A 457 -36.40 10.60 -24.42
N ASP A 458 -35.72 11.25 -25.36
CA ASP A 458 -36.18 12.49 -25.94
C ASP A 458 -37.43 12.26 -26.79
N LEU A 459 -37.50 11.19 -27.59
CA LEU A 459 -38.69 10.82 -28.36
C LEU A 459 -39.88 10.49 -27.47
N ILE A 460 -39.63 9.85 -26.33
CA ILE A 460 -40.66 9.53 -25.33
C ILE A 460 -41.19 10.82 -24.70
N ASN A 461 -40.32 11.71 -24.25
CA ASN A 461 -40.65 12.95 -23.59
C ASN A 461 -41.46 13.93 -24.46
N VAL A 462 -41.16 14.02 -25.76
CA VAL A 462 -41.90 14.85 -26.70
C VAL A 462 -43.15 14.17 -27.27
N GLY A 463 -43.47 12.93 -26.83
CA GLY A 463 -44.60 12.17 -27.30
C GLY A 463 -44.52 11.67 -28.75
N ALA A 464 -43.31 11.64 -29.32
CA ALA A 464 -43.09 11.18 -30.71
C ALA A 464 -42.97 9.64 -30.85
N TYR A 465 -42.84 8.91 -29.73
CA TYR A 465 -42.86 7.46 -29.70
C TYR A 465 -44.28 6.92 -29.65
N SER A 466 -44.61 5.97 -30.52
CA SER A 466 -45.88 5.24 -30.51
C SER A 466 -45.66 3.81 -30.03
N SER A 467 -46.36 3.40 -28.99
CA SER A 467 -46.35 2.03 -28.45
C SER A 467 -46.69 0.98 -29.51
N GLY A 468 -46.12 -0.22 -29.41
CA GLY A 468 -46.28 -1.33 -30.35
C GLY A 468 -45.28 -1.40 -31.49
N ARG A 469 -44.37 -0.42 -31.62
CA ARG A 469 -43.29 -0.44 -32.65
C ARG A 469 -42.04 -1.21 -32.25
N ASP A 470 -41.70 -1.20 -30.95
CA ASP A 470 -40.54 -1.87 -30.38
C ASP A 470 -40.96 -2.49 -29.05
N ALA A 471 -41.17 -3.81 -29.04
CA ALA A 471 -41.65 -4.55 -27.87
C ALA A 471 -40.66 -4.45 -26.67
N LEU A 472 -39.34 -4.36 -26.92
CA LEU A 472 -38.38 -4.18 -25.87
C LEU A 472 -38.41 -2.76 -25.28
N LEU A 473 -38.60 -1.74 -26.11
CA LEU A 473 -38.74 -0.38 -25.66
C LEU A 473 -40.09 -0.18 -24.90
N ASP A 474 -41.18 -0.76 -25.36
CA ASP A 474 -42.46 -0.72 -24.64
C ASP A 474 -42.33 -1.33 -23.22
N ARG A 475 -41.64 -2.49 -23.15
CA ARG A 475 -41.35 -3.14 -21.87
C ARG A 475 -40.45 -2.28 -21.00
N ALA A 476 -39.40 -1.64 -21.62
CA ALA A 476 -38.48 -0.75 -20.92
C ALA A 476 -39.20 0.47 -20.34
N ILE A 477 -40.11 1.10 -21.10
CA ILE A 477 -40.95 2.24 -20.64
C ILE A 477 -41.80 1.83 -19.43
N ALA A 478 -42.43 0.66 -19.50
CA ALA A 478 -43.30 0.16 -18.42
C ALA A 478 -42.50 -0.17 -17.14
N LEU A 479 -41.27 -0.69 -17.27
CA LEU A 479 -40.46 -1.11 -16.13
C LEU A 479 -39.51 0.00 -15.61
N TYR A 480 -39.27 1.07 -16.38
CA TYR A 480 -38.28 2.10 -16.05
C TYR A 480 -38.44 2.66 -14.60
N PRO A 481 -39.63 3.00 -14.10
CA PRO A 481 -39.76 3.50 -12.73
C PRO A 481 -39.27 2.49 -11.66
N ARG A 482 -39.49 1.18 -11.90
CA ARG A 482 -39.06 0.11 -11.00
C ARG A 482 -37.50 -0.10 -11.14
N MET A 483 -36.98 -0.03 -12.35
CA MET A 483 -35.53 -0.10 -12.61
C MET A 483 -34.80 1.07 -11.98
N GLU A 484 -35.34 2.28 -12.09
CA GLU A 484 -34.78 3.48 -11.46
C GLU A 484 -34.79 3.37 -9.93
N SER A 485 -35.91 2.97 -9.33
CA SER A 485 -35.98 2.70 -7.89
C SER A 485 -35.02 1.59 -7.43
N PHE A 486 -34.82 0.57 -8.25
CA PHE A 486 -33.85 -0.50 -7.97
C PHE A 486 -32.38 0.02 -7.92
N LEU A 487 -32.03 0.96 -8.78
CA LEU A 487 -30.69 1.55 -8.82
C LEU A 487 -30.44 2.54 -7.67
N GLN A 488 -31.48 3.16 -7.14
CA GLN A 488 -31.39 4.11 -6.04
C GLN A 488 -31.25 3.39 -4.70
N GLN A 489 -30.37 3.88 -3.85
CA GLN A 489 -30.12 3.35 -2.51
C GLN A 489 -29.71 4.46 -1.56
N GLY A 490 -30.31 4.50 -0.37
CA GLY A 490 -29.93 5.43 0.68
C GLY A 490 -28.52 5.15 1.22
N PHE A 491 -27.75 6.16 1.56
CA PHE A 491 -26.36 6.01 2.02
C PHE A 491 -26.21 5.25 3.36
N ARG A 492 -27.31 5.11 4.12
CA ARG A 492 -27.40 4.28 5.34
C ARG A 492 -28.13 2.96 5.11
N GLU A 493 -28.55 2.69 3.89
CA GLU A 493 -29.20 1.44 3.53
C GLU A 493 -28.12 0.40 3.20
N GLN A 494 -28.20 -0.75 3.86
CA GLN A 494 -27.39 -1.93 3.52
C GLN A 494 -28.16 -2.78 2.51
N ALA A 495 -27.53 -3.09 1.39
CA ALA A 495 -28.10 -3.97 0.38
C ALA A 495 -27.16 -5.16 0.16
N ASN A 496 -27.42 -6.26 0.87
CA ASN A 496 -26.63 -7.48 0.76
C ASN A 496 -26.83 -8.15 -0.60
N PHE A 497 -25.90 -9.04 -0.96
CA PHE A 497 -25.85 -9.68 -2.28
C PHE A 497 -27.13 -10.47 -2.60
N GLU A 498 -27.52 -11.45 -1.75
CA GLU A 498 -28.69 -12.28 -2.00
C GLU A 498 -30.01 -11.50 -2.12
N PRO A 499 -30.37 -10.59 -1.17
CA PRO A 499 -31.57 -9.75 -1.31
C PRO A 499 -31.53 -8.86 -2.57
N SER A 500 -30.34 -8.38 -2.97
CA SER A 500 -30.18 -7.57 -4.18
C SER A 500 -30.47 -8.38 -5.44
N LEU A 501 -30.03 -9.65 -5.47
CA LEU A 501 -30.27 -10.59 -6.55
C LEU A 501 -31.77 -10.95 -6.64
N ASP A 502 -32.41 -11.23 -5.50
CA ASP A 502 -33.84 -11.51 -5.46
C ASP A 502 -34.67 -10.36 -6.02
N LEU A 503 -34.33 -9.12 -5.66
CA LEU A 503 -34.98 -7.93 -6.21
C LEU A 503 -34.77 -7.79 -7.72
N LEU A 504 -33.57 -8.11 -8.23
CA LEU A 504 -33.30 -8.13 -9.67
C LEU A 504 -34.20 -9.16 -10.39
N HIS A 505 -34.31 -10.37 -9.82
CA HIS A 505 -35.17 -11.42 -10.38
C HIS A 505 -36.64 -11.03 -10.39
N GLN A 506 -37.14 -10.35 -9.35
CA GLN A 506 -38.53 -9.86 -9.25
C GLN A 506 -38.88 -8.76 -10.26
N LEU A 507 -37.90 -8.05 -10.80
CA LEU A 507 -38.15 -7.06 -11.86
C LEU A 507 -38.61 -7.71 -13.18
N PHE A 508 -38.21 -8.95 -13.44
CA PHE A 508 -38.42 -9.63 -14.72
C PHE A 508 -39.35 -10.83 -14.66
N ASN A 509 -39.69 -11.27 -13.46
CA ASN A 509 -40.79 -12.22 -13.20
C ASN A 509 -42.13 -11.49 -13.04
#